data_4c3e911633d19a3d6f9e57c807086c49
#
_entry.id   4c3e911633d19a3d6f9e57c807086c49
#
_cell.length_a   1.000
_cell.length_b   1.000
_cell.length_c   1.000
_cell.angle_alpha   90.00
_cell.angle_beta   90.00
_cell.angle_gamma   90.00
#
_symmetry.space_group_name_H-M   'P 1'
#
loop_
_entity.id
_entity.type
_entity.pdbx_description
1 polymer ?
#
loop_
_entity_poly.entity_id
_entity_poly.type
_entity_poly.pdbx_seq_one_letter_code
_entity_poly.pdbx_strand_id
1 'polypeptide(L)'
;VMFPIMDGKGRVVGFGGRVMDDSTPKYLNSPECQIFEKGKILFAFDKAYKSIREEKQAILVEGYMDVISAHNKGVTNVVASLGTAYTKDHGHILMRQADEIILAYDMDGAGRQAVTRAIELLQNTDFKVRVLAMPDGKDPDDYVRNHGGKAFKELVEKAVKPLDYLLSESLIK
;
A
#
# COMPACT_ATOMS: atom_id res chain seq x y z
N VAL A 1 11.82 13.46 10.47
CA VAL A 1 12.31 12.82 9.21
C VAL A 1 11.41 13.25 8.08
N MET A 2 12.00 13.51 6.89
CA MET A 2 11.26 13.94 5.69
C MET A 2 11.37 12.89 4.58
N PHE A 3 10.26 12.61 3.93
CA PHE A 3 10.17 11.69 2.80
C PHE A 3 9.76 12.47 1.54
N PRO A 4 10.60 12.54 0.50
CA PRO A 4 10.18 13.16 -0.76
C PRO A 4 9.10 12.29 -1.42
N ILE A 5 8.04 12.93 -1.89
CA ILE A 5 6.97 12.29 -2.65
C ILE A 5 7.24 12.57 -4.12
N MET A 6 7.36 11.51 -4.92
CA MET A 6 7.67 11.57 -6.34
C MET A 6 6.42 11.32 -7.17
N ASP A 7 6.34 11.99 -8.33
CA ASP A 7 5.40 11.58 -9.38
C ASP A 7 5.92 10.35 -10.16
N GLY A 8 5.13 9.81 -11.06
CA GLY A 8 5.51 8.66 -11.88
C GLY A 8 6.71 8.87 -12.82
N LYS A 9 7.23 10.10 -12.89
CA LYS A 9 8.44 10.48 -13.65
C LYS A 9 9.66 10.71 -12.75
N GLY A 10 9.53 10.48 -11.45
CA GLY A 10 10.58 10.68 -10.47
C GLY A 10 10.85 12.15 -10.10
N ARG A 11 9.90 13.07 -10.34
CA ARG A 11 10.01 14.46 -9.92
C ARG A 11 9.38 14.64 -8.55
N VAL A 12 10.04 15.38 -7.66
CA VAL A 12 9.50 15.72 -6.33
C VAL A 12 8.30 16.64 -6.50
N VAL A 13 7.15 16.22 -5.97
CA VAL A 13 5.89 16.98 -6.02
C VAL A 13 5.37 17.35 -4.63
N GLY A 14 5.92 16.77 -3.57
CA GLY A 14 5.57 17.04 -2.19
C GLY A 14 6.51 16.34 -1.24
N PHE A 15 6.22 16.47 0.04
CA PHE A 15 6.97 15.83 1.13
C PHE A 15 6.00 15.24 2.15
N GLY A 16 6.36 14.08 2.69
CA GLY A 16 5.82 13.56 3.93
C GLY A 16 6.80 13.81 5.06
N GLY A 17 6.31 14.11 6.24
CA GLY A 17 7.11 14.28 7.44
C GLY A 17 6.68 13.30 8.53
N ARG A 18 7.64 12.79 9.30
CA ARG A 18 7.39 12.05 10.53
C ARG A 18 8.12 12.73 11.68
N VAL A 19 7.40 13.01 12.75
CA VAL A 19 8.00 13.49 14.00
C VAL A 19 8.86 12.38 14.62
N MET A 20 9.90 12.77 15.35
CA MET A 20 10.80 11.86 16.05
C MET A 20 10.57 11.83 17.56
N ASP A 21 9.65 12.63 18.02
CA ASP A 21 9.19 12.74 19.41
C ASP A 21 7.71 12.33 19.51
N ASP A 22 7.08 12.56 20.66
CA ASP A 22 5.68 12.21 20.92
C ASP A 22 4.68 13.28 20.44
N SER A 23 5.14 14.24 19.63
CA SER A 23 4.25 15.29 19.11
C SER A 23 3.24 14.72 18.09
N THR A 24 2.12 15.40 17.98
CA THR A 24 1.02 15.04 17.06
C THR A 24 0.76 16.17 16.05
N PRO A 25 0.43 15.83 14.80
CA PRO A 25 0.24 14.50 14.23
C PRO A 25 1.57 13.79 14.00
N LYS A 26 1.58 12.44 14.17
CA LYS A 26 2.79 11.60 13.96
C LYS A 26 3.34 11.70 12.54
N TYR A 27 2.45 11.81 11.57
CA TYR A 27 2.77 12.04 10.16
C TYR A 27 2.04 13.27 9.63
N LEU A 28 2.72 14.02 8.77
CA LEU A 28 2.17 15.19 8.08
C LEU A 28 2.63 15.16 6.62
N ASN A 29 1.70 15.34 5.68
CA ASN A 29 2.00 15.48 4.27
C ASN A 29 1.90 16.94 3.85
N SER A 30 2.62 17.32 2.80
CA SER A 30 2.40 18.59 2.11
C SER A 30 0.90 18.77 1.81
N PRO A 31 0.38 19.99 1.87
CA PRO A 31 -0.96 20.27 1.43
C PRO A 31 -1.11 19.96 -0.07
N GLU A 32 -2.31 19.56 -0.48
CA GLU A 32 -2.61 19.33 -1.89
C GLU A 32 -2.51 20.62 -2.70
N CYS A 33 -2.03 20.50 -3.91
CA CYS A 33 -1.89 21.62 -4.85
C CYS A 33 -1.91 21.10 -6.30
N GLN A 34 -1.75 21.98 -7.28
CA GLN A 34 -1.83 21.62 -8.71
C GLN A 34 -0.87 20.51 -9.15
N ILE A 35 0.26 20.32 -8.46
CA ILE A 35 1.24 19.27 -8.78
C ILE A 35 1.19 18.08 -7.82
N PHE A 36 0.42 18.19 -6.72
CA PHE A 36 0.32 17.17 -5.70
C PHE A 36 -1.13 16.95 -5.26
N GLU A 37 -1.74 15.92 -5.80
CA GLU A 37 -3.05 15.41 -5.38
C GLU A 37 -2.87 13.97 -4.86
N LYS A 38 -3.10 13.74 -3.56
CA LYS A 38 -2.88 12.44 -2.90
C LYS A 38 -3.62 11.29 -3.57
N GLY A 39 -4.83 11.56 -4.03
CA GLY A 39 -5.65 10.57 -4.73
C GLY A 39 -5.13 10.17 -6.12
N LYS A 40 -4.12 10.84 -6.64
CA LYS A 40 -3.52 10.59 -7.97
C LYS A 40 -2.05 10.17 -7.90
N ILE A 41 -1.50 9.99 -6.70
CA ILE A 41 -0.09 9.64 -6.49
C ILE A 41 0.00 8.43 -5.56
N LEU A 42 0.83 7.47 -5.94
CA LEU A 42 1.24 6.36 -5.09
C LEU A 42 2.69 6.56 -4.66
N PHE A 43 2.94 6.51 -3.35
CA PHE A 43 4.28 6.64 -2.81
C PHE A 43 5.18 5.51 -3.32
N ALA A 44 6.39 5.86 -3.73
CA ALA A 44 7.42 4.99 -4.29
C ALA A 44 7.04 4.30 -5.62
N PHE A 45 5.99 4.73 -6.33
CA PHE A 45 5.65 4.16 -7.62
C PHE A 45 6.78 4.34 -8.64
N ASP A 46 7.50 5.46 -8.61
CA ASP A 46 8.68 5.73 -9.45
C ASP A 46 9.79 4.69 -9.29
N LYS A 47 9.88 4.05 -8.14
CA LYS A 47 10.86 2.99 -7.83
C LYS A 47 10.29 1.59 -8.05
N ALA A 48 9.01 1.42 -7.75
CA ALA A 48 8.33 0.13 -7.79
C ALA A 48 7.88 -0.29 -9.20
N TYR A 49 7.69 0.68 -10.12
CA TYR A 49 7.01 0.42 -11.39
C TYR A 49 7.66 -0.69 -12.21
N LYS A 50 9.00 -0.80 -12.18
CA LYS A 50 9.74 -1.83 -12.91
C LYS A 50 9.43 -3.22 -12.35
N SER A 51 9.52 -3.39 -11.04
CA SER A 51 9.20 -4.66 -10.37
C SER A 51 7.74 -5.01 -10.50
N ILE A 52 6.82 -4.04 -10.38
CA ILE A 52 5.39 -4.26 -10.61
C ILE A 52 5.14 -4.80 -12.02
N ARG A 53 5.79 -4.22 -13.03
CA ARG A 53 5.66 -4.64 -14.42
C ARG A 53 6.26 -6.02 -14.68
N GLU A 54 7.40 -6.33 -14.07
CA GLU A 54 8.07 -7.64 -14.20
C GLU A 54 7.28 -8.74 -13.50
N GLU A 55 6.80 -8.48 -12.28
CA GLU A 55 6.03 -9.44 -11.48
C GLU A 55 4.53 -9.47 -11.84
N LYS A 56 4.04 -8.49 -12.65
CA LYS A 56 2.63 -8.28 -12.98
C LYS A 56 1.74 -8.13 -11.75
N GLN A 57 2.33 -7.76 -10.62
CA GLN A 57 1.70 -7.67 -9.32
C GLN A 57 2.13 -6.40 -8.59
N ALA A 58 1.18 -5.69 -8.00
CA ALA A 58 1.42 -4.59 -7.08
C ALA A 58 0.94 -4.95 -5.67
N ILE A 59 1.74 -4.63 -4.66
CA ILE A 59 1.35 -4.74 -3.25
C ILE A 59 1.05 -3.33 -2.75
N LEU A 60 -0.18 -3.09 -2.34
CA LEU A 60 -0.65 -1.81 -1.84
C LEU A 60 -0.72 -1.85 -0.30
N VAL A 61 0.02 -0.95 0.33
CA VAL A 61 0.09 -0.76 1.78
C VAL A 61 -0.38 0.65 2.16
N GLU A 62 -0.45 0.98 3.46
CA GLU A 62 -0.96 2.27 3.91
C GLU A 62 0.12 3.34 4.02
N GLY A 63 1.29 3.00 4.57
CA GLY A 63 2.26 3.95 5.07
C GLY A 63 3.61 3.97 4.37
N TYR A 64 4.35 5.05 4.62
CA TYR A 64 5.74 5.21 4.14
C TYR A 64 6.66 4.11 4.64
N MET A 65 6.53 3.75 5.94
CA MET A 65 7.44 2.80 6.57
C MET A 65 7.25 1.40 6.03
N ASP A 66 6.00 1.00 5.74
CA ASP A 66 5.70 -0.29 5.12
C ASP A 66 6.43 -0.45 3.79
N VAL A 67 6.37 0.59 2.94
CA VAL A 67 7.07 0.59 1.64
C VAL A 67 8.58 0.57 1.84
N ILE A 68 9.11 1.45 2.70
CA ILE A 68 10.56 1.58 2.89
C ILE A 68 11.14 0.28 3.42
N SER A 69 10.51 -0.33 4.43
CA SER A 69 10.96 -1.60 5.00
C SER A 69 10.91 -2.73 3.99
N ALA A 70 9.82 -2.83 3.21
CA ALA A 70 9.70 -3.84 2.16
C ALA A 70 10.79 -3.68 1.10
N HIS A 71 10.98 -2.47 0.55
CA HIS A 71 12.00 -2.19 -0.46
C HIS A 71 13.41 -2.49 0.06
N ASN A 72 13.74 -2.10 1.29
CA ASN A 72 15.03 -2.38 1.93
C ASN A 72 15.31 -3.88 2.11
N LYS A 73 14.28 -4.69 2.12
CA LYS A 73 14.38 -6.16 2.21
C LYS A 73 14.14 -6.87 0.87
N GLY A 74 14.20 -6.13 -0.23
CA GLY A 74 14.13 -6.67 -1.60
C GLY A 74 12.72 -7.02 -2.10
N VAL A 75 11.67 -6.50 -1.46
CA VAL A 75 10.29 -6.57 -1.96
C VAL A 75 9.93 -5.21 -2.54
N THR A 76 10.19 -5.03 -3.83
CA THR A 76 10.21 -3.71 -4.46
C THR A 76 8.97 -3.38 -5.30
N ASN A 77 8.00 -4.29 -5.39
CA ASN A 77 6.69 -4.07 -6.02
C ASN A 77 5.62 -3.52 -5.06
N VAL A 78 6.06 -2.86 -3.96
CA VAL A 78 5.21 -2.29 -2.92
C VAL A 78 5.06 -0.79 -3.10
N VAL A 79 3.84 -0.28 -2.98
CA VAL A 79 3.47 1.16 -3.05
C VAL A 79 2.47 1.49 -1.96
N ALA A 80 2.34 2.79 -1.60
CA ALA A 80 1.38 3.24 -0.58
C ALA A 80 0.51 4.41 -1.04
N SER A 81 -0.65 4.55 -0.41
CA SER A 81 -1.69 5.54 -0.71
C SER A 81 -1.62 6.82 0.13
N LEU A 82 -0.50 7.20 0.69
CA LEU A 82 -0.21 8.50 1.33
C LEU A 82 -1.26 9.00 2.35
N GLY A 83 -1.83 8.12 3.19
CA GLY A 83 -2.83 8.50 4.19
C GLY A 83 -4.16 8.94 3.59
N THR A 84 -4.49 8.50 2.39
CA THR A 84 -5.80 8.59 1.78
C THR A 84 -6.31 7.19 1.42
N ALA A 85 -7.62 7.04 1.30
CA ALA A 85 -8.19 5.79 0.80
C ALA A 85 -7.75 5.53 -0.65
N TYR A 86 -7.76 4.27 -1.05
CA TYR A 86 -7.56 3.88 -2.45
C TYR A 86 -8.57 4.59 -3.36
N THR A 87 -8.11 5.06 -4.52
CA THR A 87 -8.93 5.80 -5.49
C THR A 87 -8.93 5.10 -6.86
N LYS A 88 -9.89 5.49 -7.71
CA LYS A 88 -9.89 5.05 -9.12
C LYS A 88 -8.64 5.49 -9.87
N ASP A 89 -8.08 6.66 -9.55
CA ASP A 89 -6.86 7.16 -10.19
C ASP A 89 -5.64 6.31 -9.79
N HIS A 90 -5.55 5.87 -8.53
CA HIS A 90 -4.56 4.86 -8.12
C HIS A 90 -4.69 3.58 -8.95
N GLY A 91 -5.92 3.11 -9.18
CA GLY A 91 -6.20 1.99 -10.06
C GLY A 91 -5.69 2.20 -11.48
N HIS A 92 -5.98 3.34 -12.07
CA HIS A 92 -5.53 3.67 -13.43
C HIS A 92 -3.99 3.71 -13.56
N ILE A 93 -3.28 4.11 -12.51
CA ILE A 93 -1.80 4.06 -12.48
C ILE A 93 -1.33 2.60 -12.53
N LEU A 94 -1.90 1.73 -11.70
CA LEU A 94 -1.49 0.34 -11.56
C LEU A 94 -1.92 -0.53 -12.76
N MET A 95 -3.11 -0.31 -13.33
CA MET A 95 -3.64 -1.11 -14.47
C MET A 95 -2.71 -1.16 -15.68
N ARG A 96 -1.86 -0.16 -15.84
CA ARG A 96 -0.92 -0.10 -16.95
C ARG A 96 0.28 -1.03 -16.76
N GLN A 97 0.50 -1.52 -15.55
CA GLN A 97 1.72 -2.23 -15.17
C GLN A 97 1.46 -3.60 -14.54
N ALA A 98 0.33 -3.78 -13.87
CA ALA A 98 -0.02 -4.98 -13.11
C ALA A 98 -1.34 -5.60 -13.57
N ASP A 99 -1.42 -6.91 -13.44
CA ASP A 99 -2.66 -7.70 -13.64
C ASP A 99 -3.28 -8.07 -12.27
N GLU A 100 -2.50 -7.97 -11.19
CA GLU A 100 -2.91 -8.33 -9.84
C GLU A 100 -2.57 -7.21 -8.83
N ILE A 101 -3.49 -6.98 -7.89
CA ILE A 101 -3.28 -6.12 -6.72
C ILE A 101 -3.45 -6.94 -5.44
N ILE A 102 -2.46 -6.86 -4.56
CA ILE A 102 -2.52 -7.39 -3.20
C ILE A 102 -2.77 -6.20 -2.24
N LEU A 103 -3.87 -6.22 -1.52
CA LEU A 103 -4.18 -5.25 -0.47
C LEU A 103 -3.56 -5.77 0.84
N ALA A 104 -2.52 -5.10 1.34
CA ALA A 104 -1.80 -5.46 2.55
C ALA A 104 -1.84 -4.28 3.54
N TYR A 105 -3.04 -4.00 4.04
CA TYR A 105 -3.31 -2.92 4.98
C TYR A 105 -3.24 -3.39 6.43
N ASP A 106 -3.16 -2.44 7.34
CA ASP A 106 -3.19 -2.71 8.77
C ASP A 106 -4.49 -3.43 9.17
N MET A 107 -4.41 -4.34 10.11
CA MET A 107 -5.56 -5.13 10.56
C MET A 107 -6.35 -4.43 11.68
N ASP A 108 -6.17 -3.13 11.86
CA ASP A 108 -7.00 -2.31 12.75
C ASP A 108 -8.37 -1.97 12.14
N GLY A 109 -9.22 -1.30 12.90
CA GLY A 109 -10.57 -0.96 12.43
C GLY A 109 -10.59 -0.03 11.22
N ALA A 110 -9.61 0.87 11.11
CA ALA A 110 -9.49 1.80 9.98
C ALA A 110 -8.97 1.10 8.73
N GLY A 111 -7.94 0.27 8.86
CA GLY A 111 -7.37 -0.51 7.76
C GLY A 111 -8.38 -1.51 7.18
N ARG A 112 -9.15 -2.22 8.03
CA ARG A 112 -10.23 -3.10 7.56
C ARG A 112 -11.28 -2.36 6.73
N GLN A 113 -11.68 -1.16 7.16
CA GLN A 113 -12.59 -0.31 6.38
C GLN A 113 -11.96 0.13 5.05
N ALA A 114 -10.67 0.47 5.05
CA ALA A 114 -9.93 0.84 3.85
C ALA A 114 -9.85 -0.32 2.85
N VAL A 115 -9.59 -1.56 3.33
CA VAL A 115 -9.64 -2.77 2.49
C VAL A 115 -11.02 -2.95 1.86
N THR A 116 -12.08 -2.86 2.64
CA THR A 116 -13.46 -3.02 2.13
C THR A 116 -13.77 -2.01 1.03
N ARG A 117 -13.44 -0.73 1.24
CA ARG A 117 -13.61 0.32 0.21
C ARG A 117 -12.77 0.07 -1.03
N ALA A 118 -11.52 -0.40 -0.88
CA ALA A 118 -10.67 -0.72 -2.01
C ALA A 118 -11.24 -1.89 -2.82
N ILE A 119 -11.75 -2.93 -2.15
CA ILE A 119 -12.44 -4.05 -2.81
C ILE A 119 -13.63 -3.55 -3.64
N GLU A 120 -14.50 -2.70 -3.07
CA GLU A 120 -15.66 -2.14 -3.78
C GLU A 120 -15.27 -1.37 -5.05
N LEU A 121 -14.20 -0.58 -4.98
CA LEU A 121 -13.69 0.16 -6.14
C LEU A 121 -13.06 -0.73 -7.21
N LEU A 122 -12.48 -1.85 -6.79
CA LEU A 122 -11.79 -2.80 -7.67
C LEU A 122 -12.73 -3.86 -8.28
N GLN A 123 -13.94 -4.06 -7.74
CA GLN A 123 -14.89 -5.08 -8.21
C GLN A 123 -15.26 -4.95 -9.70
N ASN A 124 -15.24 -3.73 -10.24
CA ASN A 124 -15.60 -3.43 -11.63
C ASN A 124 -14.36 -3.20 -12.50
N THR A 125 -13.24 -3.74 -12.13
CA THR A 125 -11.98 -3.66 -12.89
C THR A 125 -11.52 -5.05 -13.29
N ASP A 126 -10.61 -5.12 -14.28
CA ASP A 126 -10.01 -6.38 -14.73
C ASP A 126 -8.88 -6.89 -13.81
N PHE A 127 -8.66 -6.23 -12.69
CA PHE A 127 -7.65 -6.68 -11.72
C PHE A 127 -8.04 -7.99 -11.05
N LYS A 128 -7.08 -8.87 -10.93
CA LYS A 128 -7.10 -9.91 -9.93
C LYS A 128 -6.77 -9.28 -8.58
N VAL A 129 -7.71 -9.29 -7.64
CA VAL A 129 -7.55 -8.71 -6.32
C VAL A 129 -7.40 -9.83 -5.29
N ARG A 130 -6.40 -9.70 -4.42
CA ARG A 130 -6.26 -10.52 -3.22
C ARG A 130 -6.02 -9.62 -2.00
N VAL A 131 -6.38 -10.11 -0.84
CA VAL A 131 -6.20 -9.43 0.44
C VAL A 131 -5.24 -10.23 1.30
N LEU A 132 -4.22 -9.56 1.80
CA LEU A 132 -3.28 -10.12 2.74
C LEU A 132 -3.69 -9.70 4.15
N ALA A 133 -4.20 -10.66 4.92
CA ALA A 133 -4.40 -10.48 6.36
C ALA A 133 -3.05 -10.63 7.07
N MET A 134 -2.57 -9.54 7.67
CA MET A 134 -1.33 -9.59 8.42
C MET A 134 -1.50 -10.44 9.68
N PRO A 135 -0.58 -11.36 9.97
CA PRO A 135 -0.66 -12.19 11.16
C PRO A 135 -0.46 -11.35 12.44
N ASP A 136 -1.14 -11.75 13.52
CA ASP A 136 -0.99 -11.20 14.86
C ASP A 136 -1.30 -9.69 15.00
N GLY A 137 -2.11 -9.13 14.08
CA GLY A 137 -2.46 -7.70 14.08
C GLY A 137 -1.28 -6.77 13.83
N LYS A 138 -0.18 -7.28 13.28
CA LYS A 138 1.00 -6.49 12.90
C LYS A 138 0.75 -5.73 11.61
N ASP A 139 1.47 -4.63 11.45
CA ASP A 139 1.56 -3.95 10.17
C ASP A 139 2.64 -4.57 9.27
N PRO A 140 2.68 -4.27 7.97
CA PRO A 140 3.71 -4.78 7.06
C PRO A 140 5.13 -4.39 7.47
N ASP A 141 5.36 -3.17 8.01
CA ASP A 141 6.67 -2.69 8.49
C ASP A 141 7.21 -3.62 9.59
N ASP A 142 6.42 -3.85 10.63
CA ASP A 142 6.79 -4.71 11.75
C ASP A 142 7.06 -6.15 11.29
N TYR A 143 6.22 -6.68 10.41
CA TYR A 143 6.42 -8.04 9.90
C TYR A 143 7.72 -8.17 9.11
N VAL A 144 7.94 -7.27 8.16
CA VAL A 144 9.14 -7.28 7.30
C VAL A 144 10.42 -7.08 8.10
N ARG A 145 10.41 -6.21 9.10
CA ARG A 145 11.57 -5.96 9.97
C ARG A 145 11.95 -7.19 10.78
N ASN A 146 10.96 -7.92 11.30
CA ASN A 146 11.19 -9.07 12.17
C ASN A 146 11.46 -10.37 11.41
N HIS A 147 10.88 -10.57 10.22
CA HIS A 147 10.92 -11.84 9.48
C HIS A 147 11.67 -11.74 8.14
N GLY A 148 11.92 -10.52 7.64
CA GLY A 148 12.60 -10.29 6.37
C GLY A 148 11.71 -10.36 5.13
N GLY A 149 12.29 -9.93 3.99
CA GLY A 149 11.54 -9.85 2.74
C GLY A 149 11.10 -11.19 2.16
N LYS A 150 11.91 -12.24 2.33
CA LYS A 150 11.56 -13.59 1.86
C LYS A 150 10.28 -14.10 2.54
N ALA A 151 10.23 -14.00 3.86
CA ALA A 151 9.06 -14.40 4.64
C ALA A 151 7.81 -13.56 4.26
N PHE A 152 8.01 -12.27 3.97
CA PHE A 152 6.91 -11.42 3.51
C PHE A 152 6.40 -11.83 2.12
N LYS A 153 7.28 -12.19 1.18
CA LYS A 153 6.87 -12.74 -0.13
C LYS A 153 6.09 -14.05 0.03
N GLU A 154 6.56 -14.95 0.88
CA GLU A 154 5.86 -16.20 1.19
C GLU A 154 4.47 -15.96 1.85
N LEU A 155 4.35 -14.88 2.63
CA LEU A 155 3.08 -14.45 3.19
C LEU A 155 2.14 -13.88 2.12
N VAL A 156 2.66 -13.08 1.19
CA VAL A 156 1.91 -12.54 0.05
C VAL A 156 1.29 -13.64 -0.81
N GLU A 157 2.00 -14.77 -1.00
CA GLU A 157 1.44 -15.92 -1.72
C GLU A 157 0.18 -16.51 -1.04
N LYS A 158 0.04 -16.34 0.28
CA LYS A 158 -1.12 -16.79 1.07
C LYS A 158 -2.29 -15.81 1.06
N ALA A 159 -2.16 -14.67 0.37
CA ALA A 159 -3.25 -13.70 0.26
C ALA A 159 -4.50 -14.34 -0.35
N VAL A 160 -5.66 -14.02 0.22
CA VAL A 160 -6.94 -14.67 -0.10
C VAL A 160 -7.79 -13.80 -1.04
N LYS A 161 -8.82 -14.39 -1.64
CA LYS A 161 -9.78 -13.63 -2.45
C LYS A 161 -10.59 -12.66 -1.58
N PRO A 162 -11.08 -11.55 -2.14
CA PRO A 162 -11.88 -10.57 -1.40
C PRO A 162 -13.09 -11.19 -0.66
N LEU A 163 -13.79 -12.12 -1.30
CA LEU A 163 -14.94 -12.78 -0.70
C LEU A 163 -14.55 -13.60 0.54
N ASP A 164 -13.47 -14.37 0.46
CA ASP A 164 -12.98 -15.20 1.57
C ASP A 164 -12.55 -14.31 2.74
N TYR A 165 -11.89 -13.17 2.44
CA TYR A 165 -11.54 -12.18 3.45
C TYR A 165 -12.78 -11.60 4.14
N LEU A 166 -13.78 -11.14 3.40
CA LEU A 166 -15.01 -10.54 3.95
C LEU A 166 -15.81 -11.55 4.77
N LEU A 167 -15.85 -12.81 4.36
CA LEU A 167 -16.48 -13.88 5.13
C LEU A 167 -15.74 -14.13 6.46
N SER A 168 -14.42 -14.21 6.43
CA SER A 168 -13.63 -14.38 7.66
C SER A 168 -13.84 -13.24 8.66
N GLU A 169 -13.88 -11.99 8.19
CA GLU A 169 -14.16 -10.81 9.02
C GLU A 169 -15.57 -10.82 9.63
N SER A 170 -16.56 -11.39 8.91
CA SER A 170 -17.94 -11.48 9.41
C SER A 170 -18.12 -12.54 10.51
N LEU A 171 -17.24 -13.53 10.57
CA LEU A 171 -17.26 -14.61 11.57
C LEU A 171 -16.55 -14.22 12.88
N ILE A 172 -15.75 -13.14 12.87
CA ILE A 172 -15.02 -12.64 14.06
C ILE A 172 -15.89 -11.68 14.90
N LYS A 173 -17.06 -11.27 14.40
CA LYS A 173 -18.05 -10.44 15.13
C LYS A 173 -19.01 -11.32 15.90
#